data_2dccb9055e257b7a74c42585bf1b6d24
#
_entry.id   2dccb9055e257b7a74c42585bf1b6d24
#
_cell.length_a   1.000
_cell.length_b   1.000
_cell.length_c   1.000
_cell.angle_alpha   90.00
_cell.angle_beta   90.00
_cell.angle_gamma   90.00
#
_symmetry.space_group_name_H-M   'P 1'
#
loop_
_entity.id
_entity.type
_entity.pdbx_description
1 polymer ?
#
loop_
_entity_poly.entity_id
_entity_poly.type
_entity_poly.pdbx_seq_one_letter_code
_entity_poly.pdbx_strand_id
1 'polypeptide(L)'
;VEEVDRNTDFVLTIGISRHHQNSLHLSVAASEADDAQQFTLYSSQPSVMRSEDLPKFSENTAKDLLERLRLVESALENRSRDAAAKNLEELFTCMHQAKIPFSGMQQIGRLLHSFCTSLLLSHNLSDGSLPEDYVALHCKTPAELETELRTVVRETLLRVGRTPDNIDSIIYEVKQ
;
A
#
# COMPACT_ATOMS: atom_id res chain seq x y z
N VAL A 1 15.50 4.07 26.65
CA VAL A 1 14.15 4.17 26.08
C VAL A 1 13.16 4.53 27.19
N GLU A 2 13.11 3.79 28.28
CA GLU A 2 12.19 4.08 29.41
C GLU A 2 12.43 5.46 30.08
N GLU A 3 13.68 5.94 30.07
CA GLU A 3 14.05 7.23 30.68
C GLU A 3 13.60 8.41 29.81
N VAL A 4 13.59 8.24 28.50
CA VAL A 4 13.10 9.26 27.56
C VAL A 4 11.56 9.36 27.63
N ASP A 5 10.88 8.25 27.78
CA ASP A 5 9.41 8.19 27.81
C ASP A 5 8.84 8.86 29.09
N ARG A 6 9.60 8.92 30.18
CA ARG A 6 9.18 9.60 31.43
C ARG A 6 9.19 11.12 31.35
N ASN A 7 9.93 11.70 30.40
CA ASN A 7 10.20 13.14 30.36
C ASN A 7 9.69 13.83 29.10
N THR A 8 9.16 13.09 28.11
CA THR A 8 8.71 13.65 26.84
C THR A 8 7.46 12.93 26.34
N ASP A 9 6.59 13.66 25.63
CA ASP A 9 5.45 13.09 24.90
C ASP A 9 5.85 12.39 23.60
N PHE A 10 7.16 12.11 23.42
CA PHE A 10 7.68 11.46 22.22
C PHE A 10 7.87 9.96 22.45
N VAL A 11 7.40 9.15 21.51
CA VAL A 11 7.66 7.70 21.45
C VAL A 11 8.96 7.49 20.71
N LEU A 12 9.98 6.94 21.40
CA LEU A 12 11.26 6.60 20.78
C LEU A 12 11.23 5.15 20.29
N THR A 13 11.51 4.97 19.01
CA THR A 13 11.67 3.65 18.37
C THR A 13 13.07 3.52 17.77
N ILE A 14 13.70 2.36 17.94
CA ILE A 14 15.05 2.10 17.48
C ILE A 14 15.07 0.80 16.67
N GLY A 15 15.52 0.89 15.41
CA GLY A 15 15.83 -0.27 14.58
C GLY A 15 17.32 -0.60 14.63
N ILE A 16 17.67 -1.86 14.71
CA ILE A 16 19.06 -2.36 14.75
C ILE A 16 19.26 -3.36 13.62
N SER A 17 20.24 -3.11 12.75
CA SER A 17 20.65 -4.05 11.71
C SER A 17 21.40 -5.26 12.30
N ARG A 18 21.57 -6.30 11.51
CA ARG A 18 22.53 -7.36 11.80
C ARG A 18 23.97 -6.84 11.79
N HIS A 19 24.86 -7.59 12.40
CA HIS A 19 26.28 -7.28 12.32
C HIS A 19 26.84 -7.59 10.92
N HIS A 20 27.45 -6.60 10.29
CA HIS A 20 28.10 -6.71 8.99
C HIS A 20 29.62 -6.53 9.15
N GLN A 21 30.39 -7.48 8.64
CA GLN A 21 31.88 -7.47 8.79
C GLN A 21 32.55 -6.52 7.78
N ASN A 22 31.82 -6.08 6.73
CA ASN A 22 32.38 -5.29 5.65
C ASN A 22 31.65 -3.95 5.52
N SER A 23 32.40 -2.86 5.46
CA SER A 23 31.86 -1.50 5.24
C SER A 23 31.12 -1.33 3.91
N LEU A 24 31.36 -2.18 2.90
CA LEU A 24 30.59 -2.20 1.65
C LEU A 24 29.12 -2.58 1.85
N HIS A 25 28.77 -3.16 3.01
CA HIS A 25 27.41 -3.54 3.37
C HIS A 25 26.67 -2.45 4.17
N LEU A 26 27.21 -1.25 4.26
CA LEU A 26 26.62 -0.17 5.06
C LEU A 26 25.18 0.19 4.58
N SER A 27 24.96 0.19 3.27
CA SER A 27 23.61 0.42 2.72
C SER A 27 22.63 -0.68 3.08
N VAL A 28 23.09 -1.94 3.11
CA VAL A 28 22.28 -3.08 3.55
C VAL A 28 21.96 -2.97 5.04
N ALA A 29 22.96 -2.62 5.85
CA ALA A 29 22.76 -2.42 7.29
C ALA A 29 21.77 -1.27 7.59
N ALA A 30 21.87 -0.17 6.83
CA ALA A 30 20.94 0.94 6.95
C ALA A 30 19.50 0.52 6.60
N SER A 31 19.32 -0.21 5.50
CA SER A 31 18.00 -0.73 5.10
C SER A 31 17.43 -1.71 6.13
N GLU A 32 18.25 -2.60 6.67
CA GLU A 32 17.83 -3.55 7.73
C GLU A 32 17.42 -2.83 9.02
N ALA A 33 18.14 -1.79 9.41
CA ALA A 33 17.81 -0.99 10.59
C ALA A 33 16.52 -0.20 10.37
N ASP A 34 16.33 0.36 9.17
CA ASP A 34 15.12 1.08 8.79
C ASP A 34 13.89 0.15 8.79
N ASP A 35 13.99 -1.02 8.17
CA ASP A 35 12.92 -2.04 8.20
C ASP A 35 12.57 -2.44 9.63
N ALA A 36 13.58 -2.64 10.50
CA ALA A 36 13.36 -2.97 11.90
C ALA A 36 12.69 -1.80 12.67
N GLN A 37 13.08 -0.56 12.41
CA GLN A 37 12.44 0.61 12.99
C GLN A 37 10.99 0.73 12.51
N GLN A 38 10.74 0.58 11.21
CA GLN A 38 9.39 0.65 10.64
C GLN A 38 8.46 -0.42 11.20
N PHE A 39 9.01 -1.60 11.55
CA PHE A 39 8.21 -2.65 12.17
C PHE A 39 7.66 -2.25 13.54
N THR A 40 8.31 -1.32 14.23
CA THR A 40 7.82 -0.78 15.51
C THR A 40 6.54 0.04 15.36
N LEU A 41 6.18 0.49 14.14
CA LEU A 41 4.91 1.17 13.85
C LEU A 41 3.68 0.28 14.13
N TYR A 42 3.87 -1.04 14.20
CA TYR A 42 2.84 -1.98 14.67
C TYR A 42 2.75 -2.08 16.20
N SER A 43 3.65 -1.40 16.92
CA SER A 43 3.66 -1.34 18.37
C SER A 43 3.27 0.08 18.81
N SER A 44 2.33 0.19 19.73
CA SER A 44 1.96 1.49 20.33
C SER A 44 2.89 1.91 21.48
N GLN A 45 3.96 1.16 21.74
CA GLN A 45 4.90 1.42 22.82
C GLN A 45 6.32 1.66 22.30
N PRO A 46 7.14 2.43 23.05
CA PRO A 46 8.57 2.57 22.77
C PRO A 46 9.20 1.19 22.63
N SER A 47 9.92 0.95 21.56
CA SER A 47 10.49 -0.37 21.31
C SER A 47 11.83 -0.31 20.59
N VAL A 48 12.65 -1.31 20.89
CA VAL A 48 13.88 -1.59 20.17
C VAL A 48 13.68 -2.88 19.41
N MET A 49 13.83 -2.84 18.09
CA MET A 49 13.65 -3.99 17.21
C MET A 49 14.95 -4.30 16.49
N ARG A 50 15.32 -5.57 16.46
CA ARG A 50 16.47 -6.04 15.68
C ARG A 50 15.97 -6.63 14.38
N SER A 51 16.71 -6.43 13.30
CA SER A 51 16.35 -6.98 11.98
C SER A 51 16.30 -8.51 11.95
N GLU A 52 17.08 -9.16 12.83
CA GLU A 52 17.05 -10.64 12.98
C GLU A 52 15.78 -11.16 13.65
N ASP A 53 15.07 -10.33 14.42
CA ASP A 53 13.82 -10.65 15.11
C ASP A 53 12.59 -10.36 14.24
N LEU A 54 12.78 -9.76 13.06
CA LEU A 54 11.70 -9.52 12.11
C LEU A 54 11.09 -10.83 11.62
N PRO A 55 9.76 -10.91 11.50
CA PRO A 55 9.12 -12.07 10.94
C PRO A 55 9.62 -12.30 9.51
N LYS A 56 10.03 -13.51 9.23
CA LYS A 56 10.44 -13.91 7.88
C LYS A 56 9.20 -14.06 7.02
N PHE A 57 9.17 -13.36 5.90
CA PHE A 57 8.14 -13.52 4.90
C PHE A 57 8.14 -14.96 4.37
N SER A 58 7.01 -15.64 4.51
CA SER A 58 6.83 -16.94 3.89
C SER A 58 6.38 -16.78 2.44
N GLU A 59 6.73 -17.73 1.59
CA GLU A 59 6.24 -17.77 0.19
C GLU A 59 4.70 -17.82 0.14
N ASN A 60 4.07 -18.47 1.12
CA ASN A 60 2.62 -18.54 1.22
C ASN A 60 2.02 -17.15 1.51
N THR A 61 2.62 -16.38 2.42
CA THR A 61 2.18 -14.99 2.70
C THR A 61 2.25 -14.12 1.45
N ALA A 62 3.32 -14.25 0.66
CA ALA A 62 3.44 -13.51 -0.59
C ALA A 62 2.37 -13.90 -1.61
N LYS A 63 2.05 -15.19 -1.72
CA LYS A 63 0.96 -15.69 -2.58
C LYS A 63 -0.40 -15.16 -2.14
N ASP A 64 -0.70 -15.22 -0.86
CA ASP A 64 -1.97 -14.72 -0.30
C ASP A 64 -2.15 -13.22 -0.59
N LEU A 65 -1.09 -12.43 -0.43
CA LEU A 65 -1.14 -10.99 -0.73
C LEU A 65 -1.37 -10.70 -2.20
N LEU A 66 -0.67 -11.42 -3.09
CA LEU A 66 -0.84 -11.27 -4.54
C LEU A 66 -2.25 -11.70 -4.98
N GLU A 67 -2.82 -12.73 -4.38
CA GLU A 67 -4.18 -13.16 -4.66
C GLU A 67 -5.18 -12.08 -4.24
N ARG A 68 -5.03 -11.50 -3.02
CA ARG A 68 -5.90 -10.42 -2.56
C ARG A 68 -5.76 -9.16 -3.41
N LEU A 69 -4.54 -8.82 -3.83
CA LEU A 69 -4.33 -7.71 -4.75
C LEU A 69 -5.08 -7.93 -6.07
N ARG A 70 -5.01 -9.13 -6.66
CA ARG A 70 -5.75 -9.49 -7.87
C ARG A 70 -7.27 -9.40 -7.69
N LEU A 71 -7.79 -9.72 -6.50
CA LEU A 71 -9.22 -9.55 -6.22
C LEU A 71 -9.63 -8.07 -6.21
N VAL A 72 -8.77 -7.17 -5.72
CA VAL A 72 -9.00 -5.73 -5.81
C VAL A 72 -8.98 -5.28 -7.27
N GLU A 73 -7.97 -5.69 -8.04
CA GLU A 73 -7.84 -5.38 -9.47
C GLU A 73 -9.06 -5.84 -10.26
N SER A 74 -9.48 -7.09 -10.06
CA SER A 74 -10.68 -7.65 -10.72
C SER A 74 -11.96 -6.91 -10.34
N ALA A 75 -12.09 -6.48 -9.09
CA ALA A 75 -13.25 -5.68 -8.67
C ALA A 75 -13.26 -4.28 -9.31
N LEU A 76 -12.08 -3.69 -9.54
CA LEU A 76 -11.92 -2.42 -10.25
C LEU A 76 -12.30 -2.57 -11.74
N GLU A 77 -11.82 -3.61 -12.42
CA GLU A 77 -12.17 -3.92 -13.81
C GLU A 77 -13.68 -4.12 -13.98
N ASN A 78 -14.30 -4.84 -13.04
CA ASN A 78 -15.75 -5.08 -13.01
C ASN A 78 -16.57 -3.89 -12.50
N ARG A 79 -15.94 -2.77 -12.18
CA ARG A 79 -16.56 -1.53 -11.67
C ARG A 79 -17.42 -1.76 -10.40
N SER A 80 -17.11 -2.78 -9.63
CA SER A 80 -17.84 -3.15 -8.42
C SER A 80 -17.30 -2.42 -7.20
N ARG A 81 -17.99 -1.35 -6.77
CA ARG A 81 -17.56 -0.54 -5.61
C ARG A 81 -17.49 -1.33 -4.33
N ASP A 82 -18.53 -2.10 -4.03
CA ASP A 82 -18.62 -2.85 -2.78
C ASP A 82 -17.56 -3.96 -2.72
N ALA A 83 -17.34 -4.66 -3.84
CA ALA A 83 -16.31 -5.68 -3.94
C ALA A 83 -14.90 -5.07 -3.82
N ALA A 84 -14.64 -3.94 -4.48
CA ALA A 84 -13.33 -3.28 -4.40
C ALA A 84 -13.03 -2.78 -2.98
N ALA A 85 -14.00 -2.15 -2.32
CA ALA A 85 -13.85 -1.70 -0.94
C ALA A 85 -13.61 -2.89 0.00
N LYS A 86 -14.41 -3.95 -0.09
CA LYS A 86 -14.27 -5.15 0.73
C LYS A 86 -12.90 -5.81 0.51
N ASN A 87 -12.51 -6.05 -0.73
CA ASN A 87 -11.26 -6.74 -1.06
C ASN A 87 -10.04 -5.89 -0.63
N LEU A 88 -10.13 -4.56 -0.69
CA LEU A 88 -9.08 -3.67 -0.22
C LEU A 88 -8.91 -3.76 1.31
N GLU A 89 -10.01 -3.79 2.08
CA GLU A 89 -9.96 -3.99 3.53
C GLU A 89 -9.40 -5.37 3.90
N GLU A 90 -9.74 -6.40 3.15
CA GLU A 90 -9.16 -7.74 3.33
C GLU A 90 -7.65 -7.76 3.01
N LEU A 91 -7.20 -7.00 2.00
CA LEU A 91 -5.78 -6.84 1.69
C LEU A 91 -5.04 -6.16 2.86
N PHE A 92 -5.57 -5.05 3.40
CA PHE A 92 -4.98 -4.38 4.55
C PHE A 92 -4.96 -5.29 5.79
N THR A 93 -6.04 -5.98 6.06
CA THR A 93 -6.11 -6.96 7.17
C THR A 93 -5.02 -8.02 7.03
N CYS A 94 -4.82 -8.56 5.83
CA CYS A 94 -3.78 -9.54 5.56
C CYS A 94 -2.38 -8.95 5.78
N MET A 95 -2.12 -7.70 5.32
CA MET A 95 -0.86 -7.02 5.54
C MET A 95 -0.54 -6.84 7.02
N HIS A 96 -1.53 -6.41 7.82
CA HIS A 96 -1.37 -6.24 9.27
C HIS A 96 -1.16 -7.58 9.99
N GLN A 97 -1.93 -8.61 9.67
CA GLN A 97 -1.79 -9.94 10.29
C GLN A 97 -0.44 -10.57 9.97
N ALA A 98 0.02 -10.39 8.75
CA ALA A 98 1.34 -10.86 8.31
C ALA A 98 2.47 -9.97 8.83
N LYS A 99 2.17 -8.83 9.47
CA LYS A 99 3.14 -7.84 9.97
C LYS A 99 4.15 -7.46 8.90
N ILE A 100 3.64 -7.05 7.73
CA ILE A 100 4.50 -6.68 6.59
C ILE A 100 5.26 -5.39 6.92
N PRO A 101 6.58 -5.30 6.69
CA PRO A 101 7.32 -4.05 6.81
C PRO A 101 6.66 -2.95 5.98
N PHE A 102 6.73 -1.70 6.44
CA PHE A 102 6.08 -0.59 5.74
C PHE A 102 6.59 -0.42 4.30
N SER A 103 7.88 -0.68 4.06
CA SER A 103 8.47 -0.75 2.71
C SER A 103 7.75 -1.75 1.80
N GLY A 104 7.36 -2.91 2.32
CA GLY A 104 6.56 -3.91 1.61
C GLY A 104 5.13 -3.43 1.34
N MET A 105 4.48 -2.76 2.30
CA MET A 105 3.17 -2.15 2.11
C MET A 105 3.21 -1.07 1.03
N GLN A 106 4.27 -0.24 1.01
CA GLN A 106 4.49 0.76 -0.03
C GLN A 106 4.64 0.13 -1.42
N GLN A 107 5.33 -1.01 -1.54
CA GLN A 107 5.45 -1.72 -2.82
C GLN A 107 4.09 -2.22 -3.32
N ILE A 108 3.27 -2.80 -2.45
CA ILE A 108 1.90 -3.20 -2.80
C ILE A 108 1.07 -1.98 -3.21
N GLY A 109 1.20 -0.88 -2.49
CA GLY A 109 0.55 0.38 -2.82
C GLY A 109 0.94 0.91 -4.21
N ARG A 110 2.22 0.82 -4.58
CA ARG A 110 2.70 1.20 -5.93
C ARG A 110 2.10 0.31 -7.02
N LEU A 111 2.02 -1.00 -6.79
CA LEU A 111 1.41 -1.93 -7.74
C LEU A 111 -0.06 -1.58 -7.97
N LEU A 112 -0.83 -1.38 -6.90
CA LEU A 112 -2.23 -1.00 -6.99
C LEU A 112 -2.42 0.35 -7.68
N HIS A 113 -1.61 1.35 -7.34
CA HIS A 113 -1.63 2.66 -8.00
C HIS A 113 -1.32 2.55 -9.50
N SER A 114 -0.29 1.80 -9.86
CA SER A 114 0.07 1.53 -11.26
C SER A 114 -1.07 0.87 -12.03
N PHE A 115 -1.75 -0.10 -11.41
CA PHE A 115 -2.93 -0.73 -11.98
C PHE A 115 -4.07 0.27 -12.19
N CYS A 116 -4.40 1.09 -11.18
CA CYS A 116 -5.42 2.13 -11.29
C CYS A 116 -5.11 3.12 -12.43
N THR A 117 -3.86 3.54 -12.55
CA THR A 117 -3.39 4.42 -13.64
C THR A 117 -3.56 3.73 -15.00
N SER A 118 -3.15 2.48 -15.13
CA SER A 118 -3.31 1.71 -16.37
C SER A 118 -4.78 1.54 -16.75
N LEU A 119 -5.65 1.31 -15.78
CA LEU A 119 -7.09 1.19 -15.99
C LEU A 119 -7.70 2.51 -16.49
N LEU A 120 -7.32 3.65 -15.90
CA LEU A 120 -7.76 4.97 -16.37
C LEU A 120 -7.25 5.29 -17.77
N LEU A 121 -6.00 4.96 -18.08
CA LEU A 121 -5.42 5.11 -19.42
C LEU A 121 -6.18 4.28 -20.46
N SER A 122 -6.51 3.04 -20.15
CA SER A 122 -7.26 2.15 -21.06
C SER A 122 -8.66 2.68 -21.40
N HIS A 123 -9.23 3.48 -20.51
CA HIS A 123 -10.52 4.16 -20.71
C HIS A 123 -10.39 5.58 -21.26
N ASN A 124 -9.19 6.02 -21.68
CA ASN A 124 -8.91 7.40 -22.13
C ASN A 124 -9.29 8.48 -21.11
N LEU A 125 -9.18 8.17 -19.82
CA LEU A 125 -9.58 9.05 -18.71
C LEU A 125 -8.37 9.70 -18.00
N SER A 126 -7.19 9.58 -18.54
CA SER A 126 -6.00 10.22 -17.97
C SER A 126 -5.98 11.70 -18.35
N ASP A 127 -6.46 12.53 -17.47
CA ASP A 127 -6.32 13.99 -17.53
C ASP A 127 -5.04 14.51 -16.85
N GLY A 128 -4.06 13.62 -16.62
CA GLY A 128 -2.80 13.96 -15.92
C GLY A 128 -2.94 14.18 -14.42
N SER A 129 -4.10 13.90 -13.83
CA SER A 129 -4.42 14.25 -12.44
C SER A 129 -4.20 13.13 -11.41
N LEU A 130 -3.75 11.94 -11.83
CA LEU A 130 -3.13 11.00 -10.90
C LEU A 130 -1.62 11.27 -10.91
N PRO A 131 -1.06 11.83 -9.85
CA PRO A 131 0.38 12.08 -9.78
C PRO A 131 1.14 10.75 -9.90
N GLU A 132 2.02 10.63 -10.90
CA GLU A 132 2.73 9.39 -11.24
C GLU A 132 3.54 8.80 -10.08
N ASP A 133 3.89 9.60 -9.07
CA ASP A 133 4.75 9.20 -7.95
C ASP A 133 4.12 9.40 -6.56
N TYR A 134 2.85 9.79 -6.47
CA TYR A 134 2.33 10.47 -5.28
C TYR A 134 2.04 9.56 -4.07
N VAL A 135 1.45 8.40 -4.27
CA VAL A 135 0.82 7.66 -3.17
C VAL A 135 1.81 6.96 -2.24
N ALA A 136 2.83 6.31 -2.80
CA ALA A 136 3.70 5.46 -2.00
C ALA A 136 4.95 6.17 -1.44
N LEU A 137 5.37 7.30 -2.05
CA LEU A 137 6.61 7.98 -1.68
C LEU A 137 6.44 8.99 -0.55
N HIS A 138 5.23 9.52 -0.34
CA HIS A 138 4.97 10.58 0.65
C HIS A 138 4.32 10.10 1.94
N CYS A 139 3.70 8.92 1.92
CA CYS A 139 3.14 8.33 3.13
C CYS A 139 4.26 7.90 4.08
N LYS A 140 4.15 8.33 5.33
CA LYS A 140 5.12 8.04 6.40
C LYS A 140 4.65 6.92 7.33
N THR A 141 3.37 6.61 7.29
CA THR A 141 2.75 5.61 8.16
C THR A 141 1.84 4.67 7.39
N PRO A 142 1.63 3.42 7.87
CA PRO A 142 0.64 2.51 7.30
C PRO A 142 -0.75 3.13 7.17
N ALA A 143 -1.21 3.86 8.18
CA ALA A 143 -2.54 4.49 8.20
C ALA A 143 -2.71 5.56 7.10
N GLU A 144 -1.66 6.36 6.86
CA GLU A 144 -1.64 7.32 5.75
C GLU A 144 -1.73 6.59 4.41
N LEU A 145 -0.90 5.54 4.21
CA LEU A 145 -0.90 4.77 2.98
C LEU A 145 -2.27 4.12 2.70
N GLU A 146 -2.89 3.52 3.71
CA GLU A 146 -4.23 2.94 3.58
C GLU A 146 -5.28 3.97 3.19
N THR A 147 -5.24 5.16 3.81
CA THR A 147 -6.15 6.26 3.52
C THR A 147 -6.01 6.73 2.07
N GLU A 148 -4.78 6.87 1.61
CA GLU A 148 -4.49 7.25 0.23
C GLU A 148 -4.93 6.16 -0.76
N LEU A 149 -4.66 4.90 -0.48
CA LEU A 149 -5.09 3.80 -1.36
C LEU A 149 -6.62 3.68 -1.45
N ARG A 150 -7.35 3.88 -0.34
CA ARG A 150 -8.82 3.97 -0.37
C ARG A 150 -9.28 5.11 -1.27
N THR A 151 -8.60 6.24 -1.21
CA THR A 151 -8.93 7.42 -2.03
C THR A 151 -8.67 7.14 -3.51
N VAL A 152 -7.51 6.59 -3.86
CA VAL A 152 -7.15 6.23 -5.24
C VAL A 152 -8.15 5.23 -5.83
N VAL A 153 -8.47 4.16 -5.12
CA VAL A 153 -9.43 3.13 -5.57
C VAL A 153 -10.82 3.74 -5.78
N ARG A 154 -11.29 4.56 -4.84
CA ARG A 154 -12.59 5.24 -4.94
C ARG A 154 -12.64 6.18 -6.14
N GLU A 155 -11.62 7.00 -6.34
CA GLU A 155 -11.57 7.95 -7.46
C GLU A 155 -11.46 7.25 -8.81
N THR A 156 -10.68 6.19 -8.90
CA THR A 156 -10.60 5.34 -10.09
C THR A 156 -11.99 4.82 -10.46
N LEU A 157 -12.72 4.25 -9.51
CA LEU A 157 -14.08 3.75 -9.73
C LEU A 157 -15.06 4.85 -10.14
N LEU A 158 -14.94 6.04 -9.54
CA LEU A 158 -15.79 7.18 -9.89
C LEU A 158 -15.55 7.65 -11.33
N ARG A 159 -14.32 7.62 -11.80
CA ARG A 159 -13.96 8.03 -13.16
C ARG A 159 -14.35 6.97 -14.18
N VAL A 160 -13.97 5.71 -13.95
CA VAL A 160 -14.33 4.59 -14.84
C VAL A 160 -15.84 4.39 -14.91
N GLY A 161 -16.58 4.61 -13.82
CA GLY A 161 -18.03 4.52 -13.80
C GLY A 161 -18.78 5.68 -14.50
N ARG A 162 -18.09 6.78 -14.80
CA ARG A 162 -18.64 7.92 -15.56
C ARG A 162 -18.43 7.81 -17.06
N THR A 163 -17.62 6.86 -17.53
CA THR A 163 -17.51 6.59 -18.97
C THR A 163 -18.85 6.05 -19.45
N PRO A 164 -19.51 6.73 -20.37
CA PRO A 164 -20.78 6.24 -20.90
C PRO A 164 -20.49 5.01 -21.79
N ASP A 165 -20.73 3.81 -21.28
CA ASP A 165 -21.06 2.66 -22.16
C ASP A 165 -22.38 2.95 -22.91
N ASN A 166 -22.95 4.14 -22.71
CA ASN A 166 -24.24 4.60 -23.19
C ASN A 166 -24.21 5.41 -24.47
N ILE A 167 -23.04 5.62 -25.09
CA ILE A 167 -23.05 6.31 -26.41
C ILE A 167 -23.77 5.45 -27.46
N ASP A 168 -23.60 4.13 -27.38
CA ASP A 168 -24.26 3.21 -28.31
C ASP A 168 -25.79 3.13 -28.09
N SER A 169 -26.28 3.23 -26.86
CA SER A 169 -27.73 3.25 -26.59
C SER A 169 -28.39 4.57 -27.04
N ILE A 170 -27.72 5.70 -26.91
CA ILE A 170 -28.19 6.99 -27.35
C ILE A 170 -28.23 7.08 -28.89
N ILE A 171 -27.27 6.46 -29.57
CA ILE A 171 -27.25 6.43 -31.05
C ILE A 171 -28.38 5.55 -31.60
N TYR A 172 -28.83 4.53 -30.86
CA TYR A 172 -29.95 3.69 -31.25
C TYR A 172 -31.31 4.39 -31.06
N GLU A 173 -31.47 5.21 -30.04
CA GLU A 173 -32.74 5.99 -29.82
C GLU A 173 -32.92 7.16 -30.78
N VAL A 174 -31.86 7.72 -31.34
CA VAL A 174 -31.95 8.86 -32.29
C VAL A 174 -32.21 8.38 -33.72
N LYS A 175 -32.17 7.08 -34.02
CA LYS A 175 -32.45 6.52 -35.37
C LYS A 175 -33.82 5.88 -35.53
N GLN A 176 -34.73 6.03 -34.56
CA GLN A 176 -36.15 5.70 -34.67
C GLN A 176 -36.99 6.98 -34.76
#